data_97785c0464f8bab5ad001f5372c834fa
#
_entry.id   97785c0464f8bab5ad001f5372c834fa
#
_cell.length_a   1.000
_cell.length_b   1.000
_cell.length_c   1.000
_cell.angle_alpha   90.00
_cell.angle_beta   90.00
_cell.angle_gamma   90.00
#
_symmetry.space_group_name_H-M   'P 1'
#
loop_
_entity.id
_entity.type
_entity.pdbx_description
1 polymer ?
#
loop_
_entity_poly.entity_id
_entity_poly.type
_entity_poly.pdbx_seq_one_letter_code
_entity_poly.pdbx_strand_id
1 'polypeptide(L)'
;MFCLFKARLAFTGWLLIAAATVSPLAHAQAPQAPVIAARSYLLLDITANQILAAKDIDSPVEPASLTKLMTEYLVFDALKSKKIDLKQTFSVSEKAWKMPGSRMFIDPKMQVPVEDLIKGMVVQSGNDATMALAEGVGGSAERFVQMMNEQAKALGMQATSYKNPEGLTEPGHTTTARDLSVLSMRLMQDFPDYIGYSAIKKYRYPGTPAANDTNRNTLLFRDPSVDGLKTGYTQAAGYCMIATAKRDFPNLGASGAPGGRRLLAIVLGTASDSARVSETQKLLNWGYTAFEAVKLFEAGQAVASPEVWKGKSAIVKLGKPQAIVVAVPAGSAAKLKTEVARSEPLVAPFVKGQRVGTLKVSADGGATAVAEIPLVVLESVEEAGIFGRAWDAIRLWIK
;
A
#
# COMPACT_ATOMS: atom_id res chain seq x y z
N MET A 1 59.92 -7.38 -86.39
CA MET A 1 60.26 -7.17 -84.98
C MET A 1 59.16 -6.30 -84.34
N PHE A 2 58.13 -6.96 -83.89
CA PHE A 2 56.94 -6.28 -83.34
C PHE A 2 56.69 -6.77 -81.88
N CYS A 3 56.70 -5.84 -80.92
CA CYS A 3 56.47 -6.11 -79.55
C CYS A 3 54.99 -5.80 -79.22
N LEU A 4 54.22 -6.82 -78.82
CA LEU A 4 52.81 -6.69 -78.48
C LEU A 4 52.68 -6.47 -76.99
N PHE A 5 52.19 -5.27 -76.57
CA PHE A 5 51.78 -4.95 -75.21
C PHE A 5 50.34 -5.47 -74.95
N LYS A 6 50.20 -6.38 -74.06
CA LYS A 6 48.86 -6.79 -73.54
C LYS A 6 48.49 -5.92 -72.32
N ALA A 7 47.50 -5.06 -72.48
CA ALA A 7 46.85 -4.34 -71.36
C ALA A 7 45.93 -5.30 -70.62
N ARG A 8 46.15 -5.44 -69.30
CA ARG A 8 45.21 -6.08 -68.34
C ARG A 8 44.30 -5.01 -67.73
N LEU A 9 42.99 -5.02 -67.98
CA LEU A 9 42.00 -4.29 -67.25
C LEU A 9 41.78 -5.01 -65.90
N ALA A 10 42.07 -4.32 -64.83
CA ALA A 10 41.68 -4.71 -63.45
C ALA A 10 40.30 -4.12 -63.14
N PHE A 11 39.29 -4.98 -62.95
CA PHE A 11 37.96 -4.63 -62.53
C PHE A 11 37.97 -4.62 -60.98
N THR A 12 38.03 -3.45 -60.32
CA THR A 12 37.86 -3.28 -58.89
C THR A 12 36.37 -3.16 -58.56
N GLY A 13 35.76 -4.28 -58.14
CA GLY A 13 34.41 -4.30 -57.64
C GLY A 13 34.35 -3.70 -56.22
N TRP A 14 33.67 -2.60 -56.07
CA TRP A 14 33.36 -2.02 -54.75
C TRP A 14 32.18 -2.80 -54.16
N LEU A 15 32.43 -3.60 -53.08
CA LEU A 15 31.42 -4.19 -52.24
C LEU A 15 30.93 -3.13 -51.25
N LEU A 16 29.76 -2.57 -51.48
CA LEU A 16 29.03 -1.73 -50.51
C LEU A 16 28.47 -2.65 -49.43
N ILE A 17 29.16 -2.74 -48.29
CA ILE A 17 28.60 -3.36 -47.06
C ILE A 17 27.66 -2.33 -46.47
N ALA A 18 26.34 -2.56 -46.64
CA ALA A 18 25.29 -1.85 -45.91
C ALA A 18 25.34 -2.32 -44.45
N ALA A 19 25.99 -1.54 -43.58
CA ALA A 19 25.93 -1.73 -42.16
C ALA A 19 24.48 -1.41 -41.68
N ALA A 20 23.67 -2.43 -41.51
CA ALA A 20 22.40 -2.33 -40.85
C ALA A 20 22.68 -1.94 -39.38
N THR A 21 22.47 -0.67 -39.05
CA THR A 21 22.47 -0.21 -37.67
C THR A 21 21.27 -0.82 -36.94
N VAL A 22 21.53 -1.93 -36.26
CA VAL A 22 20.57 -2.46 -35.28
C VAL A 22 20.52 -1.46 -34.14
N SER A 23 19.53 -0.55 -34.17
CA SER A 23 19.23 0.29 -33.03
C SER A 23 18.88 -0.62 -31.86
N PRO A 24 19.55 -0.51 -30.71
CA PRO A 24 19.16 -1.28 -29.54
C PRO A 24 17.73 -0.87 -29.19
N LEU A 25 16.82 -1.85 -29.14
CA LEU A 25 15.49 -1.67 -28.57
C LEU A 25 15.68 -1.16 -27.14
N ALA A 26 15.42 0.13 -26.92
CA ALA A 26 15.43 0.70 -25.59
C ALA A 26 14.35 0.00 -24.77
N HIS A 27 14.76 -0.96 -23.97
CA HIS A 27 13.90 -1.52 -22.94
C HIS A 27 13.56 -0.37 -22.00
N ALA A 28 12.29 -0.11 -21.74
CA ALA A 28 11.88 0.87 -20.74
C ALA A 28 12.39 0.38 -19.39
N GLN A 29 13.53 0.91 -18.99
CA GLN A 29 14.13 0.61 -17.70
C GLN A 29 13.20 1.18 -16.62
N ALA A 30 12.92 0.40 -15.57
CA ALA A 30 12.12 0.89 -14.45
C ALA A 30 12.69 2.23 -13.94
N PRO A 31 11.86 3.25 -13.66
CA PRO A 31 12.34 4.54 -13.21
C PRO A 31 13.25 4.39 -12.00
N GLN A 32 14.45 4.94 -12.06
CA GLN A 32 15.39 4.88 -10.95
C GLN A 32 14.85 5.70 -9.79
N ALA A 33 14.72 5.06 -8.62
CA ALA A 33 14.30 5.75 -7.40
C ALA A 33 15.33 6.81 -6.99
N PRO A 34 14.89 7.96 -6.47
CA PRO A 34 15.80 8.97 -5.96
C PRO A 34 16.58 8.44 -4.76
N VAL A 35 17.76 8.97 -4.54
CA VAL A 35 18.51 8.70 -3.30
C VAL A 35 17.74 9.29 -2.12
N ILE A 36 17.27 8.42 -1.22
CA ILE A 36 16.56 8.77 0.02
C ILE A 36 17.52 8.58 1.19
N ALA A 37 17.77 9.65 1.94
CA ALA A 37 18.68 9.67 3.10
C ALA A 37 17.97 9.09 4.34
N ALA A 38 17.65 7.80 4.28
CA ALA A 38 16.97 7.04 5.32
C ALA A 38 17.61 5.66 5.49
N ARG A 39 17.44 5.05 6.68
CA ARG A 39 17.87 3.68 6.96
C ARG A 39 17.06 2.71 6.11
N SER A 40 15.75 2.85 6.11
CA SER A 40 14.81 2.04 5.34
C SER A 40 13.70 2.92 4.77
N TYR A 41 13.20 2.59 3.58
CA TYR A 41 12.02 3.25 3.01
C TYR A 41 11.21 2.32 2.11
N LEU A 42 9.93 2.65 1.99
CA LEU A 42 8.99 2.00 1.08
C LEU A 42 8.04 3.03 0.50
N LEU A 43 7.82 2.98 -0.81
CA LEU A 43 6.75 3.70 -1.50
C LEU A 43 5.78 2.68 -2.08
N LEU A 44 4.55 2.71 -1.62
CA LEU A 44 3.45 1.86 -2.09
C LEU A 44 2.42 2.71 -2.83
N ASP A 45 2.08 2.31 -4.04
CA ASP A 45 0.85 2.75 -4.70
C ASP A 45 -0.32 1.92 -4.16
N ILE A 46 -1.14 2.52 -3.30
CA ILE A 46 -2.29 1.83 -2.71
C ILE A 46 -3.37 1.57 -3.76
N THR A 47 -3.52 2.47 -4.74
CA THR A 47 -4.53 2.35 -5.79
C THR A 47 -4.23 1.16 -6.71
N ALA A 48 -2.95 0.96 -7.06
CA ALA A 48 -2.49 -0.16 -7.86
C ALA A 48 -2.08 -1.38 -7.02
N ASN A 49 -1.94 -1.22 -5.70
CA ASN A 49 -1.37 -2.22 -4.79
C ASN A 49 0.03 -2.70 -5.24
N GLN A 50 0.90 -1.77 -5.58
CA GLN A 50 2.25 -2.04 -6.08
C GLN A 50 3.32 -1.25 -5.32
N ILE A 51 4.42 -1.92 -4.93
CA ILE A 51 5.61 -1.25 -4.39
C ILE A 51 6.36 -0.60 -5.56
N LEU A 52 6.50 0.73 -5.53
CA LEU A 52 7.19 1.51 -6.55
C LEU A 52 8.68 1.67 -6.25
N ALA A 53 9.04 1.77 -4.97
CA ALA A 53 10.42 1.83 -4.51
C ALA A 53 10.55 1.24 -3.11
N ALA A 54 11.68 0.60 -2.84
CA ALA A 54 11.95 -0.02 -1.56
C ALA A 54 13.46 -0.07 -1.28
N LYS A 55 13.81 0.07 0.02
CA LYS A 55 15.16 -0.17 0.53
C LYS A 55 15.05 -0.75 1.95
N ASP A 56 15.70 -1.89 2.20
CA ASP A 56 15.81 -2.53 3.51
C ASP A 56 14.47 -2.69 4.25
N ILE A 57 13.40 -2.99 3.51
CA ILE A 57 12.03 -2.95 4.03
C ILE A 57 11.70 -4.06 5.03
N ASP A 58 12.52 -5.11 5.08
CA ASP A 58 12.38 -6.23 6.00
C ASP A 58 13.35 -6.14 7.19
N SER A 59 14.20 -5.10 7.22
CA SER A 59 15.12 -4.88 8.33
C SER A 59 14.36 -4.47 9.60
N PRO A 60 14.59 -5.15 10.75
CA PRO A 60 13.96 -4.79 12.02
C PRO A 60 14.39 -3.39 12.48
N VAL A 61 13.41 -2.60 12.93
CA VAL A 61 13.60 -1.26 13.47
C VAL A 61 12.72 -1.04 14.70
N GLU A 62 13.13 -0.16 15.60
CA GLU A 62 12.20 0.35 16.62
C GLU A 62 11.13 1.24 15.95
N PRO A 63 9.83 1.02 16.20
CA PRO A 63 8.77 1.79 15.56
C PRO A 63 8.64 3.22 16.10
N ALA A 64 9.16 3.52 17.30
CA ALA A 64 8.85 4.76 18.01
C ALA A 64 7.33 5.01 18.01
N SER A 65 6.87 6.27 17.94
CA SER A 65 5.44 6.59 17.92
C SER A 65 4.67 6.13 16.67
N LEU A 66 5.29 5.45 15.70
CA LEU A 66 4.56 4.75 14.65
C LEU A 66 3.75 3.57 15.22
N THR A 67 4.13 3.07 16.40
CA THR A 67 3.36 2.11 17.22
C THR A 67 1.90 2.54 17.39
N LYS A 68 1.63 3.85 17.51
CA LYS A 68 0.30 4.40 17.71
C LYS A 68 -0.67 4.11 16.57
N LEU A 69 -0.18 3.76 15.38
CA LEU A 69 -1.05 3.29 14.29
C LEU A 69 -1.75 1.96 14.64
N MET A 70 -1.09 1.08 15.41
CA MET A 70 -1.76 -0.12 15.93
C MET A 70 -2.73 0.23 17.06
N THR A 71 -2.39 1.19 17.90
CA THR A 71 -3.32 1.71 18.91
C THR A 71 -4.55 2.33 18.27
N GLU A 72 -4.37 3.16 17.24
CA GLU A 72 -5.47 3.70 16.41
C GLU A 72 -6.33 2.58 15.82
N TYR A 73 -5.70 1.55 15.25
CA TYR A 73 -6.41 0.42 14.64
C TYR A 73 -7.35 -0.25 15.64
N LEU A 74 -6.87 -0.57 16.85
CA LEU A 74 -7.68 -1.22 17.89
C LEU A 74 -8.75 -0.30 18.48
N VAL A 75 -8.47 1.00 18.63
CA VAL A 75 -9.46 1.99 19.07
C VAL A 75 -10.57 2.14 18.04
N PHE A 76 -10.22 2.20 16.75
CA PHE A 76 -11.20 2.30 15.67
C PHE A 76 -12.01 1.00 15.48
N ASP A 77 -11.40 -0.16 15.72
CA ASP A 77 -12.12 -1.42 15.76
C ASP A 77 -13.16 -1.45 16.90
N ALA A 78 -12.78 -0.97 18.07
CA ALA A 78 -13.69 -0.86 19.22
C ALA A 78 -14.85 0.12 18.95
N LEU A 79 -14.60 1.25 18.27
CA LEU A 79 -15.64 2.18 17.81
C LEU A 79 -16.55 1.55 16.77
N LYS A 80 -16.00 0.92 15.75
CA LYS A 80 -16.75 0.28 14.66
C LYS A 80 -17.63 -0.86 15.17
N SER A 81 -17.12 -1.63 16.14
CA SER A 81 -17.85 -2.71 16.79
C SER A 81 -18.78 -2.22 17.91
N LYS A 82 -18.87 -0.89 18.15
CA LYS A 82 -19.71 -0.26 19.18
C LYS A 82 -19.39 -0.72 20.61
N LYS A 83 -18.18 -1.17 20.87
CA LYS A 83 -17.70 -1.47 22.23
C LYS A 83 -17.42 -0.20 23.02
N ILE A 84 -17.07 0.87 22.34
CA ILE A 84 -16.91 2.21 22.88
C ILE A 84 -17.63 3.24 21.99
N ASP A 85 -17.83 4.45 22.50
CA ASP A 85 -18.44 5.57 21.77
C ASP A 85 -17.52 6.80 21.83
N LEU A 86 -17.53 7.66 20.80
CA LEU A 86 -16.68 8.86 20.72
C LEU A 86 -16.94 9.84 21.88
N LYS A 87 -18.18 9.92 22.38
CA LYS A 87 -18.58 10.78 23.50
C LYS A 87 -18.35 10.14 24.87
N GLN A 88 -18.15 8.82 24.91
CA GLN A 88 -17.79 8.12 26.15
C GLN A 88 -16.51 8.73 26.72
N THR A 89 -16.44 8.88 28.05
CA THR A 89 -15.24 9.39 28.71
C THR A 89 -14.43 8.27 29.33
N PHE A 90 -13.11 8.41 29.29
CA PHE A 90 -12.19 7.58 30.05
C PHE A 90 -11.54 8.39 31.16
N SER A 91 -11.36 7.76 32.32
CA SER A 91 -10.57 8.33 33.42
C SER A 91 -9.09 8.26 33.09
N VAL A 92 -8.36 9.25 33.58
CA VAL A 92 -6.92 9.33 33.43
C VAL A 92 -6.25 8.67 34.63
N SER A 93 -5.56 7.54 34.43
CA SER A 93 -4.78 6.90 35.49
C SER A 93 -3.52 7.70 35.83
N GLU A 94 -2.93 7.45 36.99
CA GLU A 94 -1.62 8.01 37.34
C GLU A 94 -0.53 7.56 36.34
N LYS A 95 -0.64 6.33 35.84
CA LYS A 95 0.27 5.80 34.80
C LYS A 95 0.18 6.63 33.52
N ALA A 96 -1.03 6.87 33.02
CA ALA A 96 -1.26 7.72 31.84
C ALA A 96 -0.76 9.16 32.08
N TRP A 97 -1.10 9.75 33.21
CA TRP A 97 -0.67 11.11 33.55
C TRP A 97 0.84 11.27 33.64
N LYS A 98 1.58 10.27 34.16
CA LYS A 98 3.05 10.31 34.31
C LYS A 98 3.81 9.90 33.06
N MET A 99 3.11 9.60 31.96
CA MET A 99 3.79 9.18 30.72
C MET A 99 4.80 10.21 30.24
N PRO A 100 6.05 9.81 29.97
CA PRO A 100 7.08 10.71 29.48
C PRO A 100 6.92 11.00 27.99
N GLY A 101 7.65 11.98 27.48
CA GLY A 101 7.72 12.35 26.07
C GLY A 101 6.59 13.28 25.62
N SER A 102 6.03 13.05 24.44
CA SER A 102 4.94 13.88 23.89
C SER A 102 3.65 13.67 24.65
N ARG A 103 2.93 14.75 24.95
CA ARG A 103 1.72 14.71 25.79
C ARG A 103 0.64 15.63 25.25
N MET A 104 -0.63 15.30 25.52
CA MET A 104 -1.76 16.21 25.39
C MET A 104 -2.05 16.98 26.71
N PHE A 105 -1.39 16.60 27.82
CA PHE A 105 -1.45 17.23 29.16
C PHE A 105 -2.78 17.04 29.89
N ILE A 106 -3.23 15.78 29.94
CA ILE A 106 -4.35 15.36 30.79
C ILE A 106 -3.87 14.98 32.18
N ASP A 107 -4.76 15.06 33.18
CA ASP A 107 -4.46 14.76 34.58
C ASP A 107 -5.51 13.81 35.21
N PRO A 108 -5.22 13.17 36.37
CA PRO A 108 -6.10 12.18 37.00
C PRO A 108 -7.48 12.66 37.43
N LYS A 109 -7.73 13.96 37.46
CA LYS A 109 -9.04 14.53 37.80
C LYS A 109 -9.97 14.63 36.60
N MET A 110 -9.43 14.43 35.41
CA MET A 110 -10.16 14.56 34.15
C MET A 110 -10.89 13.28 33.79
N GLN A 111 -12.09 13.46 33.23
CA GLN A 111 -12.82 12.45 32.45
C GLN A 111 -12.78 12.91 31.00
N VAL A 112 -11.97 12.27 30.18
CA VAL A 112 -11.65 12.77 28.84
C VAL A 112 -12.46 11.99 27.79
N PRO A 113 -13.22 12.66 26.90
CA PRO A 113 -13.92 12.00 25.81
C PRO A 113 -12.96 11.20 24.91
N VAL A 114 -13.40 10.04 24.46
CA VAL A 114 -12.63 9.16 23.55
C VAL A 114 -12.18 9.93 22.32
N GLU A 115 -13.06 10.76 21.74
CA GLU A 115 -12.72 11.58 20.57
C GLU A 115 -11.55 12.54 20.85
N ASP A 116 -11.54 13.15 22.02
CA ASP A 116 -10.48 14.09 22.41
C ASP A 116 -9.15 13.36 22.68
N LEU A 117 -9.20 12.15 23.26
CA LEU A 117 -8.03 11.29 23.41
C LEU A 117 -7.45 10.88 22.06
N ILE A 118 -8.31 10.53 21.08
CA ILE A 118 -7.88 10.23 19.71
C ILE A 118 -7.18 11.43 19.09
N LYS A 119 -7.78 12.63 19.17
CA LYS A 119 -7.17 13.86 18.66
C LYS A 119 -5.83 14.14 19.35
N GLY A 120 -5.74 13.96 20.66
CA GLY A 120 -4.49 14.11 21.42
C GLY A 120 -3.41 13.10 21.02
N MET A 121 -3.77 11.85 20.81
CA MET A 121 -2.86 10.81 20.34
C MET A 121 -2.35 11.10 18.92
N VAL A 122 -3.20 11.55 18.01
CA VAL A 122 -2.87 11.79 16.61
C VAL A 122 -2.07 13.09 16.43
N VAL A 123 -2.57 14.22 16.96
CA VAL A 123 -2.00 15.55 16.71
C VAL A 123 -0.72 15.79 17.53
N GLN A 124 -0.81 15.67 18.86
CA GLN A 124 0.35 15.84 19.74
C GLN A 124 1.26 14.62 19.76
N SER A 125 0.79 13.47 19.26
CA SER A 125 1.42 12.19 19.52
C SER A 125 1.47 11.87 21.03
N GLY A 126 0.41 12.27 21.78
CA GLY A 126 0.34 12.25 23.24
C GLY A 126 0.44 10.82 23.79
N ASN A 127 1.48 10.55 24.58
CA ASN A 127 1.67 9.26 25.24
C ASN A 127 0.65 9.07 26.37
N ASP A 128 0.28 10.15 27.06
CA ASP A 128 -0.77 10.19 28.09
C ASP A 128 -2.15 9.81 27.49
N ALA A 129 -2.53 10.43 26.40
CA ALA A 129 -3.76 10.10 25.69
C ALA A 129 -3.76 8.65 25.16
N THR A 130 -2.62 8.20 24.64
CA THR A 130 -2.45 6.83 24.13
C THR A 130 -2.63 5.79 25.23
N MET A 131 -2.02 6.03 26.39
CA MET A 131 -2.15 5.15 27.56
C MET A 131 -3.58 5.12 28.07
N ALA A 132 -4.26 6.28 28.19
CA ALA A 132 -5.65 6.35 28.61
C ALA A 132 -6.59 5.58 27.64
N LEU A 133 -6.36 5.67 26.31
CA LEU A 133 -7.09 4.89 25.31
C LEU A 133 -6.81 3.38 25.46
N ALA A 134 -5.55 3.01 25.65
CA ALA A 134 -5.17 1.61 25.83
C ALA A 134 -5.80 0.98 27.08
N GLU A 135 -5.79 1.68 28.19
CA GLU A 135 -6.45 1.24 29.43
C GLU A 135 -7.98 1.19 29.29
N GLY A 136 -8.58 2.18 28.64
CA GLY A 136 -10.02 2.25 28.43
C GLY A 136 -10.56 1.16 27.50
N VAL A 137 -9.83 0.82 26.45
CA VAL A 137 -10.23 -0.22 25.47
C VAL A 137 -9.84 -1.61 25.94
N GLY A 138 -8.64 -1.78 26.49
CA GLY A 138 -8.10 -3.07 26.89
C GLY A 138 -8.44 -3.47 28.33
N GLY A 139 -8.92 -2.54 29.16
CA GLY A 139 -9.05 -2.72 30.61
C GLY A 139 -7.75 -2.57 31.37
N SER A 140 -6.61 -2.84 30.74
CA SER A 140 -5.26 -2.53 31.22
C SER A 140 -4.30 -2.36 30.04
N ALA A 141 -3.16 -1.69 30.26
CA ALA A 141 -2.13 -1.53 29.24
C ALA A 141 -1.53 -2.88 28.80
N GLU A 142 -1.35 -3.80 29.73
CA GLU A 142 -0.79 -5.14 29.50
C GLU A 142 -1.72 -5.98 28.59
N ARG A 143 -3.03 -5.95 28.86
CA ARG A 143 -4.02 -6.62 27.99
C ARG A 143 -4.09 -5.96 26.63
N PHE A 144 -4.02 -4.64 26.56
CA PHE A 144 -4.01 -3.91 25.29
C PHE A 144 -2.78 -4.29 24.43
N VAL A 145 -1.60 -4.42 25.04
CA VAL A 145 -0.40 -4.88 24.34
C VAL A 145 -0.57 -6.31 23.80
N GLN A 146 -1.23 -7.20 24.56
CA GLN A 146 -1.59 -8.53 24.04
C GLN A 146 -2.48 -8.41 22.79
N MET A 147 -3.53 -7.57 22.83
CA MET A 147 -4.39 -7.31 21.68
C MET A 147 -3.61 -6.76 20.48
N MET A 148 -2.65 -5.84 20.70
CA MET A 148 -1.80 -5.32 19.63
C MET A 148 -1.01 -6.44 18.93
N ASN A 149 -0.44 -7.38 19.69
CA ASN A 149 0.32 -8.50 19.13
C ASN A 149 -0.59 -9.53 18.45
N GLU A 150 -1.77 -9.81 19.03
CA GLU A 150 -2.80 -10.67 18.42
C GLU A 150 -3.23 -10.07 17.06
N GLN A 151 -3.46 -8.75 17.01
CA GLN A 151 -3.84 -8.05 15.79
C GLN A 151 -2.70 -7.99 14.76
N ALA A 152 -1.47 -7.75 15.18
CA ALA A 152 -0.31 -7.80 14.30
C ALA A 152 -0.20 -9.15 13.59
N LYS A 153 -0.35 -10.24 14.35
CA LYS A 153 -0.37 -11.61 13.80
C LYS A 153 -1.54 -11.81 12.82
N ALA A 154 -2.75 -11.34 13.16
CA ALA A 154 -3.93 -11.44 12.31
C ALA A 154 -3.78 -10.67 10.99
N LEU A 155 -3.07 -9.55 11.01
CA LEU A 155 -2.74 -8.76 9.83
C LEU A 155 -1.58 -9.32 9.00
N GLY A 156 -0.87 -10.35 9.50
CA GLY A 156 0.29 -10.93 8.83
C GLY A 156 1.60 -10.16 9.06
N MET A 157 1.67 -9.31 10.08
CA MET A 157 2.87 -8.54 10.47
C MET A 157 3.83 -9.41 11.27
N GLN A 158 4.53 -10.32 10.60
CA GLN A 158 5.28 -11.40 11.24
C GLN A 158 6.58 -10.94 11.90
N ALA A 159 7.13 -9.80 11.52
CA ALA A 159 8.35 -9.22 12.07
C ALA A 159 8.08 -8.12 13.12
N THR A 160 6.81 -8.01 13.57
CA THR A 160 6.38 -6.98 14.52
C THR A 160 6.07 -7.58 15.89
N SER A 161 6.61 -6.94 16.94
CA SER A 161 6.30 -7.23 18.33
C SER A 161 6.17 -5.92 19.11
N TYR A 162 5.03 -5.74 19.76
CA TYR A 162 4.75 -4.59 20.60
C TYR A 162 4.97 -4.90 22.07
N LYS A 163 5.52 -3.93 22.83
CA LYS A 163 5.75 -4.01 24.28
C LYS A 163 4.96 -2.96 25.04
N ASN A 164 4.62 -1.86 24.39
CA ASN A 164 3.81 -0.77 24.94
C ASN A 164 2.95 -0.13 23.83
N PRO A 165 1.86 0.59 24.19
CA PRO A 165 0.96 1.17 23.19
C PRO A 165 1.45 2.47 22.55
N GLU A 166 2.44 3.14 23.13
CA GLU A 166 2.89 4.46 22.71
C GLU A 166 4.18 4.48 21.88
N GLY A 167 4.99 3.43 21.93
CA GLY A 167 6.22 3.31 21.17
C GLY A 167 7.46 3.85 21.87
N LEU A 168 7.51 3.79 23.19
CA LEU A 168 8.74 4.01 23.93
C LEU A 168 9.72 2.85 23.71
N THR A 169 11.02 3.15 23.74
CA THR A 169 12.07 2.14 23.57
C THR A 169 11.97 1.08 24.66
N GLU A 170 11.84 -0.16 24.23
CA GLU A 170 11.81 -1.34 25.11
C GLU A 170 12.39 -2.54 24.39
N PRO A 171 13.17 -3.40 25.07
CA PRO A 171 13.76 -4.59 24.45
C PRO A 171 12.70 -5.46 23.76
N GLY A 172 12.91 -5.74 22.47
CA GLY A 172 11.97 -6.52 21.66
C GLY A 172 10.77 -5.75 21.12
N HIS A 173 10.68 -4.40 21.32
CA HIS A 173 9.71 -3.57 20.65
C HIS A 173 10.19 -3.26 19.23
N THR A 174 9.70 -3.98 18.24
CA THR A 174 10.25 -3.98 16.88
C THR A 174 9.18 -4.08 15.81
N THR A 175 9.50 -3.60 14.62
CA THR A 175 8.68 -3.71 13.41
C THR A 175 9.57 -3.62 12.16
N THR A 176 8.97 -3.64 10.96
CA THR A 176 9.63 -3.39 9.67
C THR A 176 8.84 -2.41 8.81
N ALA A 177 9.46 -1.82 7.79
CA ALA A 177 8.74 -0.95 6.85
C ALA A 177 7.65 -1.74 6.10
N ARG A 178 7.87 -3.01 5.80
CA ARG A 178 6.85 -3.89 5.21
C ARG A 178 5.64 -4.05 6.12
N ASP A 179 5.84 -4.41 7.38
CA ASP A 179 4.74 -4.61 8.33
C ASP A 179 3.97 -3.31 8.58
N LEU A 180 4.69 -2.18 8.68
CA LEU A 180 4.06 -0.86 8.78
C LEU A 180 3.24 -0.50 7.54
N SER A 181 3.64 -0.95 6.34
CA SER A 181 2.83 -0.75 5.12
C SER A 181 1.53 -1.54 5.16
N VAL A 182 1.57 -2.78 5.65
CA VAL A 182 0.38 -3.61 5.87
C VAL A 182 -0.57 -2.93 6.85
N LEU A 183 -0.06 -2.51 8.02
CA LEU A 183 -0.86 -1.83 9.03
C LEU A 183 -1.50 -0.55 8.50
N SER A 184 -0.70 0.31 7.84
CA SER A 184 -1.18 1.58 7.28
C SER A 184 -2.26 1.38 6.21
N MET A 185 -2.08 0.41 5.32
CA MET A 185 -3.06 0.08 4.29
C MET A 185 -4.36 -0.45 4.90
N ARG A 186 -4.28 -1.38 5.87
CA ARG A 186 -5.43 -1.95 6.57
C ARG A 186 -6.17 -0.90 7.40
N LEU A 187 -5.44 0.00 8.08
CA LEU A 187 -6.05 1.10 8.81
C LEU A 187 -6.96 1.95 7.91
N MET A 188 -6.48 2.32 6.72
CA MET A 188 -7.24 3.10 5.74
C MET A 188 -8.40 2.32 5.09
N GLN A 189 -8.26 1.02 4.90
CA GLN A 189 -9.27 0.17 4.28
C GLN A 189 -10.38 -0.22 5.25
N ASP A 190 -10.01 -0.57 6.48
CA ASP A 190 -10.94 -1.08 7.48
C ASP A 190 -11.70 0.05 8.20
N PHE A 191 -11.09 1.25 8.27
CA PHE A 191 -11.62 2.41 9.02
C PHE A 191 -11.58 3.72 8.22
N PRO A 192 -12.13 3.77 6.99
CA PRO A 192 -12.04 4.97 6.13
C PRO A 192 -12.66 6.22 6.79
N ASP A 193 -13.68 6.06 7.62
CA ASP A 193 -14.38 7.16 8.28
C ASP A 193 -13.53 7.87 9.35
N TYR A 194 -12.50 7.20 9.88
CA TYR A 194 -11.66 7.73 10.96
C TYR A 194 -10.31 8.28 10.47
N ILE A 195 -9.92 8.02 9.21
CA ILE A 195 -8.64 8.50 8.67
C ILE A 195 -8.53 10.03 8.70
N GLY A 196 -9.67 10.73 8.65
CA GLY A 196 -9.71 12.20 8.76
C GLY A 196 -9.05 12.75 10.04
N TYR A 197 -8.96 11.99 11.12
CA TYR A 197 -8.22 12.40 12.32
C TYR A 197 -6.74 12.67 12.02
N SER A 198 -6.11 11.88 11.16
CA SER A 198 -4.70 12.04 10.80
C SER A 198 -4.40 13.34 10.04
N ALA A 199 -5.41 13.93 9.40
CA ALA A 199 -5.31 15.19 8.65
C ALA A 199 -5.49 16.43 9.54
N ILE A 200 -5.85 16.28 10.82
CA ILE A 200 -6.05 17.42 11.74
C ILE A 200 -4.72 18.13 11.95
N LYS A 201 -4.64 19.38 11.51
CA LYS A 201 -3.41 20.19 11.57
C LYS A 201 -3.13 20.74 12.98
N LYS A 202 -4.20 21.13 13.71
CA LYS A 202 -4.10 21.68 15.05
C LYS A 202 -5.24 21.17 15.93
N TYR A 203 -4.90 20.84 17.15
CA TYR A 203 -5.87 20.49 18.18
C TYR A 203 -5.35 20.90 19.55
N ARG A 204 -6.20 21.50 20.38
CA ARG A 204 -5.87 21.94 21.73
C ARG A 204 -6.96 21.49 22.70
N TYR A 205 -6.57 20.65 23.64
CA TYR A 205 -7.41 20.26 24.78
C TYR A 205 -7.12 21.17 25.98
N PRO A 206 -8.06 21.38 26.91
CA PRO A 206 -7.79 22.09 28.17
C PRO A 206 -6.57 21.50 28.87
N GLY A 207 -5.55 22.35 29.15
CA GLY A 207 -4.25 21.92 29.69
C GLY A 207 -3.13 21.79 28.63
N THR A 208 -3.44 21.61 27.35
CA THR A 208 -2.42 21.55 26.31
C THR A 208 -1.76 22.94 26.10
N PRO A 209 -0.42 23.08 26.27
CA PRO A 209 0.29 24.30 25.93
C PRO A 209 0.13 24.67 24.45
N ALA A 210 0.05 25.98 24.14
CA ALA A 210 -0.09 26.46 22.77
C ALA A 210 1.03 25.95 21.84
N ALA A 211 2.26 25.80 22.36
CA ALA A 211 3.39 25.24 21.62
C ALA A 211 3.22 23.77 21.21
N ASN A 212 2.26 23.07 21.80
CA ASN A 212 2.01 21.65 21.55
C ASN A 212 0.71 21.37 20.77
N ASP A 213 0.02 22.40 20.25
CA ASP A 213 -1.26 22.25 19.56
C ASP A 213 -1.16 21.80 18.09
N THR A 214 0.04 21.74 17.56
CA THR A 214 0.32 21.51 16.14
C THR A 214 0.68 20.05 15.87
N ASN A 215 0.12 19.49 14.78
CA ASN A 215 0.44 18.13 14.34
C ASN A 215 1.93 17.99 14.00
N ARG A 216 2.52 16.91 14.51
CA ARG A 216 3.95 16.60 14.28
C ARG A 216 4.25 16.26 12.82
N ASN A 217 3.25 15.89 12.03
CA ASN A 217 3.37 15.72 10.58
C ASN A 217 3.32 17.08 9.88
N THR A 218 4.47 17.76 9.81
CA THR A 218 4.54 19.09 9.19
C THR A 218 4.34 19.07 7.65
N LEU A 219 4.35 17.88 7.02
CA LEU A 219 4.03 17.74 5.60
C LEU A 219 2.57 18.11 5.29
N LEU A 220 1.65 17.96 6.25
CA LEU A 220 0.26 18.41 6.15
C LEU A 220 0.12 19.92 5.83
N PHE A 221 1.14 20.72 6.20
CA PHE A 221 1.14 22.17 5.96
C PHE A 221 1.81 22.56 4.65
N ARG A 222 2.61 21.64 4.06
CA ARG A 222 3.41 21.90 2.84
C ARG A 222 2.75 21.34 1.59
N ASP A 223 2.04 20.22 1.71
CA ASP A 223 1.44 19.51 0.57
C ASP A 223 -0.04 19.25 0.88
N PRO A 224 -0.99 19.94 0.20
CA PRO A 224 -2.42 19.79 0.44
C PRO A 224 -2.97 18.41 0.04
N SER A 225 -2.21 17.63 -0.74
CA SER A 225 -2.58 16.26 -1.09
C SER A 225 -2.32 15.25 0.03
N VAL A 226 -1.51 15.64 1.03
CA VAL A 226 -1.18 14.80 2.20
C VAL A 226 -2.29 14.87 3.23
N ASP A 227 -2.76 13.71 3.68
CA ASP A 227 -3.87 13.56 4.63
C ASP A 227 -3.57 12.61 5.82
N GLY A 228 -2.30 12.28 6.04
CA GLY A 228 -1.84 11.43 7.16
C GLY A 228 -0.39 11.01 6.95
N LEU A 229 0.14 10.01 7.72
CA LEU A 229 -0.52 9.35 8.85
C LEU A 229 0.16 9.71 10.17
N LYS A 230 1.46 9.36 10.34
CA LYS A 230 2.12 9.41 11.65
C LYS A 230 3.61 9.69 11.56
N THR A 231 4.16 10.35 12.58
CA THR A 231 5.60 10.52 12.79
C THR A 231 6.07 9.79 14.05
N GLY A 232 7.33 9.40 14.09
CA GLY A 232 7.97 8.77 15.22
C GLY A 232 9.39 9.29 15.42
N TYR A 233 9.85 9.27 16.67
CA TYR A 233 11.24 9.53 17.04
C TYR A 233 11.57 8.88 18.37
N THR A 234 12.63 8.12 18.40
CA THR A 234 13.46 7.79 19.57
C THR A 234 14.91 7.90 19.15
N GLN A 235 15.84 7.90 20.11
CA GLN A 235 17.26 7.94 19.77
C GLN A 235 17.68 6.72 18.92
N ALA A 236 17.13 5.55 19.21
CA ALA A 236 17.42 4.32 18.49
C ALA A 236 16.72 4.24 17.11
N ALA A 237 15.47 4.67 17.03
CA ALA A 237 14.71 4.69 15.77
C ALA A 237 15.22 5.74 14.76
N GLY A 238 15.75 6.87 15.25
CA GLY A 238 15.94 8.07 14.43
C GLY A 238 14.61 8.74 14.12
N TYR A 239 14.58 9.67 13.19
CA TYR A 239 13.35 10.35 12.77
C TYR A 239 12.64 9.54 11.69
N CYS A 240 11.38 9.17 11.97
CA CYS A 240 10.55 8.32 11.13
C CYS A 240 9.26 9.05 10.70
N MET A 241 8.77 8.75 9.50
CA MET A 241 7.52 9.28 8.98
C MET A 241 6.81 8.23 8.12
N ILE A 242 5.51 8.12 8.31
CA ILE A 242 4.57 7.48 7.38
C ILE A 242 3.65 8.58 6.89
N ALA A 243 3.61 8.80 5.58
CA ALA A 243 2.72 9.77 4.97
C ALA A 243 1.90 9.15 3.85
N THR A 244 0.63 9.53 3.76
CA THR A 244 -0.24 9.21 2.64
C THR A 244 -0.65 10.48 1.93
N ALA A 245 -0.70 10.41 0.61
CA ALA A 245 -1.15 11.50 -0.24
C ALA A 245 -2.14 10.98 -1.28
N LYS A 246 -3.15 11.82 -1.61
CA LYS A 246 -4.13 11.50 -2.65
C LYS A 246 -4.16 12.64 -3.66
N ARG A 247 -3.87 12.31 -4.93
CA ARG A 247 -3.92 13.27 -6.05
C ARG A 247 -4.83 12.74 -7.13
N ASP A 248 -5.54 13.65 -7.82
CA ASP A 248 -6.35 13.27 -8.97
C ASP A 248 -5.48 12.88 -10.15
N PHE A 249 -5.83 11.79 -10.77
CA PHE A 249 -5.18 11.24 -11.96
C PHE A 249 -6.17 11.07 -13.09
N PRO A 250 -5.77 11.33 -14.33
CA PRO A 250 -6.62 11.10 -15.49
C PRO A 250 -7.09 9.64 -15.56
N ASN A 251 -8.32 9.43 -16.00
CA ASN A 251 -8.89 8.11 -16.30
C ASN A 251 -9.00 7.11 -15.13
N LEU A 252 -8.79 7.52 -13.89
CA LEU A 252 -8.96 6.64 -12.71
C LEU A 252 -10.39 6.64 -12.15
N GLY A 253 -11.17 7.67 -12.41
CA GLY A 253 -12.59 7.74 -12.02
C GLY A 253 -13.49 6.86 -12.90
N ALA A 254 -14.78 6.81 -12.57
CA ALA A 254 -15.77 6.09 -13.36
C ALA A 254 -15.85 6.66 -14.79
N SER A 255 -16.07 5.80 -15.78
CA SER A 255 -16.23 6.18 -17.19
C SER A 255 -15.11 7.09 -17.74
N GLY A 256 -13.87 6.90 -17.26
CA GLY A 256 -12.70 7.65 -17.72
C GLY A 256 -12.53 9.05 -17.12
N ALA A 257 -13.37 9.46 -16.16
CA ALA A 257 -13.18 10.69 -15.40
C ALA A 257 -11.88 10.66 -14.56
N PRO A 258 -11.36 11.82 -14.13
CA PRO A 258 -10.27 11.85 -13.14
C PRO A 258 -10.67 11.13 -11.85
N GLY A 259 -9.75 10.43 -11.24
CA GLY A 259 -9.94 9.72 -9.98
C GLY A 259 -8.73 9.81 -9.08
N GLY A 260 -8.95 9.63 -7.79
CA GLY A 260 -7.89 9.77 -6.80
C GLY A 260 -6.91 8.61 -6.83
N ARG A 261 -5.63 8.88 -7.12
CA ARG A 261 -4.51 7.98 -6.90
C ARG A 261 -3.91 8.23 -5.53
N ARG A 262 -3.75 7.17 -4.74
CA ARG A 262 -3.20 7.26 -3.39
C ARG A 262 -1.86 6.56 -3.29
N LEU A 263 -0.86 7.29 -2.81
CA LEU A 263 0.46 6.75 -2.46
C LEU A 263 0.66 6.75 -0.94
N LEU A 264 1.42 5.78 -0.46
CA LEU A 264 1.89 5.66 0.92
C LEU A 264 3.42 5.63 0.91
N ALA A 265 4.04 6.59 1.58
CA ALA A 265 5.48 6.63 1.78
C ALA A 265 5.81 6.33 3.25
N ILE A 266 6.72 5.40 3.45
CA ILE A 266 7.31 5.05 4.75
C ILE A 266 8.78 5.37 4.68
N VAL A 267 9.28 6.25 5.57
CA VAL A 267 10.68 6.68 5.63
C VAL A 267 11.14 6.57 7.09
N LEU A 268 12.12 5.70 7.34
CA LEU A 268 12.55 5.32 8.68
C LEU A 268 14.03 5.63 8.89
N GLY A 269 14.35 6.19 10.08
CA GLY A 269 15.71 6.39 10.52
C GLY A 269 16.45 7.49 9.76
N THR A 270 15.82 8.64 9.51
CA THR A 270 16.49 9.85 9.01
C THR A 270 17.21 10.60 10.12
N ALA A 271 18.11 11.51 9.77
CA ALA A 271 18.96 12.21 10.71
C ALA A 271 18.27 13.36 11.48
N SER A 272 17.15 13.89 10.96
CA SER A 272 16.47 15.05 11.57
C SER A 272 14.98 15.09 11.25
N ASP A 273 14.23 15.93 12.00
CA ASP A 273 12.84 16.22 11.73
C ASP A 273 12.61 16.79 10.32
N SER A 274 13.45 17.73 9.91
CA SER A 274 13.38 18.30 8.57
C SER A 274 13.72 17.27 7.49
N ALA A 275 14.66 16.37 7.75
CA ALA A 275 15.06 15.32 6.81
C ALA A 275 13.90 14.32 6.57
N ARG A 276 13.21 13.81 7.63
CA ARG A 276 12.08 12.90 7.42
C ARG A 276 10.98 13.52 6.55
N VAL A 277 10.73 14.83 6.71
CA VAL A 277 9.73 15.55 5.91
C VAL A 277 10.17 15.69 4.45
N SER A 278 11.40 16.18 4.21
CA SER A 278 11.90 16.39 2.85
C SER A 278 12.12 15.10 2.08
N GLU A 279 12.62 14.05 2.73
CA GLU A 279 12.83 12.75 2.09
C GLU A 279 11.49 12.05 1.77
N THR A 280 10.48 12.18 2.66
CA THR A 280 9.14 11.65 2.40
C THR A 280 8.47 12.40 1.24
N GLN A 281 8.56 13.72 1.19
CA GLN A 281 8.03 14.53 0.09
C GLN A 281 8.69 14.20 -1.24
N LYS A 282 10.03 14.06 -1.25
CA LYS A 282 10.80 13.65 -2.41
C LYS A 282 10.33 12.31 -2.96
N LEU A 283 10.13 11.33 -2.08
CA LEU A 283 9.68 9.99 -2.44
C LEU A 283 8.26 10.00 -3.01
N LEU A 284 7.31 10.70 -2.38
CA LEU A 284 5.94 10.87 -2.87
C LEU A 284 5.92 11.54 -4.25
N ASN A 285 6.63 12.67 -4.41
CA ASN A 285 6.66 13.40 -5.67
C ASN A 285 7.23 12.54 -6.81
N TRP A 286 8.31 11.80 -6.54
CA TRP A 286 8.86 10.89 -7.53
C TRP A 286 7.84 9.82 -7.94
N GLY A 287 7.11 9.22 -7.01
CA GLY A 287 6.09 8.21 -7.34
C GLY A 287 4.96 8.75 -8.21
N TYR A 288 4.57 10.01 -8.03
CA TYR A 288 3.56 10.66 -8.85
C TYR A 288 4.06 11.11 -10.23
N THR A 289 5.36 11.37 -10.38
CA THR A 289 5.93 11.86 -11.65
C THR A 289 6.58 10.77 -12.49
N ALA A 290 7.20 9.78 -11.84
CA ALA A 290 7.89 8.69 -12.52
C ALA A 290 6.97 7.55 -12.98
N PHE A 291 5.75 7.47 -12.39
CA PHE A 291 4.77 6.46 -12.73
C PHE A 291 3.41 7.07 -13.05
N GLU A 292 2.75 6.52 -14.02
CA GLU A 292 1.33 6.73 -14.28
C GLU A 292 0.50 5.55 -13.78
N ALA A 293 -0.76 5.82 -13.43
CA ALA A 293 -1.70 4.80 -13.02
C ALA A 293 -2.70 4.55 -14.13
N VAL A 294 -2.86 3.29 -14.52
CA VAL A 294 -3.73 2.88 -15.63
C VAL A 294 -4.82 1.96 -15.10
N LYS A 295 -6.08 2.37 -15.25
CA LYS A 295 -7.21 1.50 -14.97
C LYS A 295 -7.46 0.58 -16.16
N LEU A 296 -7.27 -0.72 -15.96
CA LEU A 296 -7.46 -1.74 -16.99
C LEU A 296 -8.90 -2.23 -17.05
N PHE A 297 -9.55 -2.40 -15.88
CA PHE A 297 -10.92 -2.90 -15.78
C PHE A 297 -11.67 -2.20 -14.66
N GLU A 298 -12.97 -1.99 -14.86
CA GLU A 298 -13.85 -1.45 -13.82
C GLU A 298 -14.12 -2.48 -12.72
N ALA A 299 -14.61 -2.02 -11.56
CA ALA A 299 -15.02 -2.89 -10.47
C ALA A 299 -16.12 -3.87 -10.92
N GLY A 300 -15.92 -5.16 -10.65
CA GLY A 300 -16.85 -6.22 -11.06
C GLY A 300 -16.90 -6.51 -12.56
N GLN A 301 -16.09 -5.86 -13.38
CA GLN A 301 -16.00 -6.14 -14.80
C GLN A 301 -15.33 -7.51 -15.04
N ALA A 302 -15.90 -8.32 -15.93
CA ALA A 302 -15.27 -9.56 -16.35
C ALA A 302 -14.02 -9.26 -17.19
N VAL A 303 -12.87 -9.78 -16.72
CA VAL A 303 -11.60 -9.77 -17.45
C VAL A 303 -11.57 -10.87 -18.52
N ALA A 304 -12.16 -12.01 -18.18
CA ALA A 304 -12.32 -13.16 -19.07
C ALA A 304 -13.61 -13.92 -18.74
N SER A 305 -14.17 -14.57 -19.76
CA SER A 305 -15.37 -15.41 -19.63
C SER A 305 -15.14 -16.78 -20.26
N PRO A 306 -14.22 -17.62 -19.71
CA PRO A 306 -13.90 -18.93 -20.27
C PRO A 306 -15.04 -19.93 -20.15
N GLU A 307 -14.98 -20.96 -21.03
CA GLU A 307 -15.87 -22.10 -21.02
C GLU A 307 -15.72 -22.92 -19.73
N VAL A 308 -16.86 -23.40 -19.22
CA VAL A 308 -16.95 -24.25 -18.02
C VAL A 308 -17.63 -25.56 -18.39
N TRP A 309 -17.02 -26.65 -17.95
CA TRP A 309 -17.52 -28.00 -18.11
C TRP A 309 -18.37 -28.43 -16.92
N LYS A 310 -19.40 -29.24 -17.17
CA LYS A 310 -20.31 -29.80 -16.15
C LYS A 310 -21.06 -28.74 -15.32
N GLY A 311 -21.09 -27.48 -15.79
CA GLY A 311 -21.80 -26.39 -15.14
C GLY A 311 -23.19 -26.13 -15.68
N LYS A 312 -24.09 -25.55 -14.85
CA LYS A 312 -25.38 -25.02 -15.32
C LYS A 312 -25.20 -23.84 -16.27
N SER A 313 -24.12 -23.11 -16.14
CA SER A 313 -23.68 -22.07 -17.08
C SER A 313 -22.53 -22.59 -17.93
N ALA A 314 -22.53 -22.27 -19.23
CA ALA A 314 -21.45 -22.61 -20.14
C ALA A 314 -20.16 -21.81 -19.95
N ILE A 315 -20.23 -20.69 -19.22
CA ILE A 315 -19.10 -19.80 -18.98
C ILE A 315 -19.02 -19.42 -17.49
N VAL A 316 -17.81 -19.07 -17.02
CA VAL A 316 -17.57 -18.44 -15.73
C VAL A 316 -16.94 -17.07 -15.92
N LYS A 317 -17.48 -16.03 -15.29
CA LYS A 317 -16.92 -14.68 -15.33
C LYS A 317 -15.79 -14.55 -14.32
N LEU A 318 -14.58 -14.25 -14.79
CA LEU A 318 -13.39 -14.04 -13.98
C LEU A 318 -13.04 -12.55 -13.94
N GLY A 319 -12.76 -12.00 -12.76
CA GLY A 319 -12.43 -10.60 -12.57
C GLY A 319 -12.02 -10.29 -11.15
N LYS A 320 -12.19 -9.03 -10.75
CA LYS A 320 -12.05 -8.58 -9.35
C LYS A 320 -13.27 -7.79 -8.93
N PRO A 321 -13.69 -7.87 -7.64
CA PRO A 321 -14.73 -6.99 -7.11
C PRO A 321 -14.36 -5.50 -7.18
N GLN A 322 -13.06 -5.17 -7.03
CA GLN A 322 -12.51 -3.82 -7.16
C GLN A 322 -12.00 -3.57 -8.59
N ALA A 323 -11.90 -2.31 -8.99
CA ALA A 323 -11.25 -1.94 -10.24
C ALA A 323 -9.80 -2.46 -10.29
N ILE A 324 -9.36 -2.85 -11.47
CA ILE A 324 -7.97 -3.28 -11.70
C ILE A 324 -7.20 -2.07 -12.23
N VAL A 325 -6.33 -1.55 -11.39
CA VAL A 325 -5.41 -0.46 -11.70
C VAL A 325 -3.98 -0.98 -11.60
N VAL A 326 -3.10 -0.54 -12.50
CA VAL A 326 -1.67 -0.82 -12.46
C VAL A 326 -0.88 0.47 -12.52
N ALA A 327 0.23 0.51 -11.81
CA ALA A 327 1.22 1.59 -11.91
C ALA A 327 2.33 1.15 -12.89
N VAL A 328 2.61 2.01 -13.87
CA VAL A 328 3.61 1.75 -14.91
C VAL A 328 4.53 2.96 -15.04
N PRO A 329 5.75 2.81 -15.55
CA PRO A 329 6.60 3.95 -15.87
C PRO A 329 5.85 4.96 -16.75
N ALA A 330 6.04 6.25 -16.47
CA ALA A 330 5.38 7.32 -17.22
C ALA A 330 5.67 7.19 -18.72
N GLY A 331 4.61 7.29 -19.54
CA GLY A 331 4.66 7.11 -21.00
C GLY A 331 4.61 5.64 -21.48
N SER A 332 4.43 4.67 -20.58
CA SER A 332 4.37 3.24 -20.95
C SER A 332 2.93 2.69 -21.10
N ALA A 333 1.91 3.45 -20.76
CA ALA A 333 0.50 3.00 -20.76
C ALA A 333 0.04 2.42 -22.12
N ALA A 334 0.46 3.04 -23.24
CA ALA A 334 0.06 2.62 -24.57
C ALA A 334 0.66 1.27 -25.02
N LYS A 335 1.67 0.76 -24.32
CA LYS A 335 2.40 -0.47 -24.65
C LYS A 335 2.04 -1.65 -23.74
N LEU A 336 1.00 -1.51 -22.93
CA LEU A 336 0.56 -2.56 -22.01
C LEU A 336 -0.07 -3.73 -22.78
N LYS A 337 0.28 -4.94 -22.35
CA LYS A 337 -0.36 -6.19 -22.75
C LYS A 337 -0.89 -6.92 -21.55
N THR A 338 -2.03 -7.56 -21.73
CA THR A 338 -2.68 -8.37 -20.69
C THR A 338 -2.87 -9.79 -21.17
N GLU A 339 -2.60 -10.76 -20.31
CA GLU A 339 -2.79 -12.18 -20.56
C GLU A 339 -3.43 -12.82 -19.32
N VAL A 340 -4.39 -13.73 -19.54
CA VAL A 340 -5.03 -14.47 -18.42
C VAL A 340 -4.43 -15.88 -18.37
N ALA A 341 -3.67 -16.14 -17.32
CA ALA A 341 -3.16 -17.48 -17.02
C ALA A 341 -4.13 -18.20 -16.08
N ARG A 342 -4.55 -19.42 -16.45
CA ARG A 342 -5.44 -20.27 -15.66
C ARG A 342 -5.18 -21.74 -15.95
N SER A 343 -5.67 -22.62 -15.06
CA SER A 343 -5.71 -24.06 -15.32
C SER A 343 -6.86 -24.41 -16.27
N GLU A 344 -6.65 -25.39 -17.13
CA GLU A 344 -7.69 -25.95 -18.00
C GLU A 344 -7.73 -27.48 -17.84
N PRO A 345 -8.89 -28.11 -18.00
CA PRO A 345 -10.24 -27.53 -18.17
C PRO A 345 -10.82 -26.96 -16.88
N LEU A 346 -11.70 -25.96 -17.00
CA LEU A 346 -12.49 -25.46 -15.86
C LEU A 346 -13.74 -26.33 -15.70
N VAL A 347 -13.91 -26.95 -14.53
CA VAL A 347 -15.03 -27.86 -14.22
C VAL A 347 -15.79 -27.32 -13.02
N ALA A 348 -17.12 -27.14 -13.19
CA ALA A 348 -18.01 -26.72 -12.10
C ALA A 348 -18.05 -27.78 -10.97
N PRO A 349 -18.36 -27.36 -9.71
CA PRO A 349 -18.91 -26.05 -9.33
C PRO A 349 -17.84 -24.99 -9.05
N PHE A 350 -18.21 -23.70 -9.19
CA PHE A 350 -17.42 -22.57 -8.78
C PHE A 350 -18.21 -21.68 -7.83
N VAL A 351 -17.56 -21.21 -6.77
CA VAL A 351 -18.14 -20.30 -5.78
C VAL A 351 -17.64 -18.88 -6.03
N LYS A 352 -18.52 -17.87 -5.92
CA LYS A 352 -18.15 -16.46 -5.98
C LYS A 352 -17.00 -16.15 -5.03
N GLY A 353 -15.96 -15.45 -5.51
CA GLY A 353 -14.75 -15.14 -4.77
C GLY A 353 -13.66 -16.23 -4.85
N GLN A 354 -13.94 -17.42 -5.39
CA GLN A 354 -12.94 -18.47 -5.59
C GLN A 354 -11.87 -18.00 -6.57
N ARG A 355 -10.59 -18.11 -6.20
CA ARG A 355 -9.46 -17.81 -7.10
C ARG A 355 -9.34 -18.91 -8.17
N VAL A 356 -9.33 -18.49 -9.45
CA VAL A 356 -9.32 -19.44 -10.60
C VAL A 356 -8.22 -19.10 -11.60
N GLY A 357 -7.72 -17.86 -11.61
CA GLY A 357 -6.70 -17.46 -12.56
C GLY A 357 -5.86 -16.29 -12.09
N THR A 358 -5.00 -15.81 -12.96
CA THR A 358 -4.14 -14.64 -12.74
C THR A 358 -4.11 -13.82 -14.03
N LEU A 359 -4.38 -12.51 -13.91
CA LEU A 359 -4.13 -11.55 -14.97
C LEU A 359 -2.65 -11.15 -14.90
N LYS A 360 -1.90 -11.48 -15.93
CA LYS A 360 -0.54 -11.00 -16.13
C LYS A 360 -0.59 -9.72 -16.94
N VAL A 361 0.06 -8.68 -16.43
CA VAL A 361 0.20 -7.39 -17.12
C VAL A 361 1.67 -7.17 -17.40
N SER A 362 1.99 -6.86 -18.64
CA SER A 362 3.35 -6.58 -19.09
C SER A 362 3.41 -5.30 -19.90
N ALA A 363 4.57 -4.64 -19.88
CA ALA A 363 4.89 -3.48 -20.70
C ALA A 363 5.82 -3.87 -21.87
N ASP A 364 6.11 -2.91 -22.76
CA ASP A 364 7.05 -3.04 -23.86
C ASP A 364 6.78 -4.26 -24.76
N GLY A 365 5.50 -4.47 -25.06
CA GLY A 365 5.10 -5.57 -25.94
C GLY A 365 5.14 -6.96 -25.28
N GLY A 366 5.31 -7.05 -23.97
CA GLY A 366 5.38 -8.31 -23.22
C GLY A 366 6.74 -8.58 -22.56
N ALA A 367 7.75 -7.73 -22.81
CA ALA A 367 9.11 -7.95 -22.34
C ALA A 367 9.29 -7.71 -20.82
N THR A 368 8.52 -6.77 -20.24
CA THR A 368 8.65 -6.39 -18.82
C THR A 368 7.39 -6.72 -18.07
N ALA A 369 7.46 -7.62 -17.06
CA ALA A 369 6.36 -7.90 -16.16
C ALA A 369 6.06 -6.66 -15.28
N VAL A 370 4.80 -6.23 -15.26
CA VAL A 370 4.31 -5.08 -14.48
C VAL A 370 3.59 -5.56 -13.23
N ALA A 371 2.65 -6.49 -13.40
CA ALA A 371 1.86 -7.02 -12.29
C ALA A 371 1.30 -8.40 -12.59
N GLU A 372 1.11 -9.19 -11.53
CA GLU A 372 0.33 -10.41 -11.54
C GLU A 372 -0.85 -10.25 -10.56
N ILE A 373 -2.07 -10.25 -11.10
CA ILE A 373 -3.27 -9.92 -10.36
C ILE A 373 -4.17 -11.16 -10.29
N PRO A 374 -4.43 -11.69 -9.08
CA PRO A 374 -5.32 -12.85 -8.95
C PRO A 374 -6.73 -12.49 -9.40
N LEU A 375 -7.30 -13.37 -10.24
CA LEU A 375 -8.68 -13.29 -10.69
C LEU A 375 -9.54 -14.27 -9.90
N VAL A 376 -10.72 -13.80 -9.56
CA VAL A 376 -11.73 -14.58 -8.84
C VAL A 376 -13.00 -14.72 -9.66
N VAL A 377 -13.78 -15.74 -9.32
CA VAL A 377 -15.12 -15.95 -9.86
C VAL A 377 -16.04 -14.82 -9.39
N LEU A 378 -16.63 -14.08 -10.32
CA LEU A 378 -17.55 -12.97 -10.02
C LEU A 378 -18.97 -13.43 -9.67
N GLU A 379 -19.43 -14.54 -10.27
CA GLU A 379 -20.76 -15.13 -10.06
C GLU A 379 -20.61 -16.65 -9.94
N SER A 380 -21.26 -17.26 -8.93
CA SER A 380 -21.17 -18.72 -8.73
C SER A 380 -21.73 -19.49 -9.94
N VAL A 381 -21.11 -20.62 -10.25
CA VAL A 381 -21.57 -21.56 -11.29
C VAL A 381 -21.84 -22.90 -10.62
N GLU A 382 -23.11 -23.29 -10.53
CA GLU A 382 -23.54 -24.57 -9.98
C GLU A 382 -23.27 -25.72 -10.97
N GLU A 383 -23.22 -26.95 -10.46
CA GLU A 383 -23.14 -28.15 -11.31
C GLU A 383 -24.40 -28.34 -12.15
N ALA A 384 -24.21 -28.79 -13.38
CA ALA A 384 -25.30 -29.27 -14.24
C ALA A 384 -25.95 -30.55 -13.71
N GLY A 385 -27.16 -30.81 -14.13
CA GLY A 385 -27.84 -32.09 -13.86
C GLY A 385 -27.07 -33.28 -14.44
N ILE A 386 -27.48 -34.52 -14.05
CA ILE A 386 -26.77 -35.77 -14.38
C ILE A 386 -26.53 -35.90 -15.91
N PHE A 387 -27.51 -35.57 -16.72
CA PHE A 387 -27.39 -35.67 -18.20
C PHE A 387 -26.38 -34.66 -18.78
N GLY A 388 -26.38 -33.41 -18.30
CA GLY A 388 -25.41 -32.41 -18.72
C GLY A 388 -23.99 -32.79 -18.35
N ARG A 389 -23.78 -33.30 -17.14
CA ARG A 389 -22.46 -33.78 -16.69
C ARG A 389 -21.96 -34.97 -17.48
N ALA A 390 -22.84 -35.93 -17.80
CA ALA A 390 -22.46 -37.08 -18.64
C ALA A 390 -22.08 -36.67 -20.06
N TRP A 391 -22.85 -35.76 -20.65
CA TRP A 391 -22.54 -35.21 -21.97
C TRP A 391 -21.21 -34.49 -22.01
N ASP A 392 -20.96 -33.62 -21.04
CA ASP A 392 -19.68 -32.90 -20.94
C ASP A 392 -18.50 -33.84 -20.63
N ALA A 393 -18.71 -34.92 -19.88
CA ALA A 393 -17.66 -35.91 -19.66
C ALA A 393 -17.23 -36.61 -20.95
N ILE A 394 -18.16 -36.91 -21.84
CA ILE A 394 -17.88 -37.51 -23.16
C ILE A 394 -17.12 -36.49 -24.03
N ARG A 395 -17.58 -35.25 -24.07
CA ARG A 395 -16.90 -34.16 -24.82
C ARG A 395 -15.48 -33.87 -24.35
N LEU A 396 -15.23 -33.92 -23.03
CA LEU A 396 -13.90 -33.75 -22.43
C LEU A 396 -12.97 -34.92 -22.77
N TRP A 397 -13.50 -36.12 -22.97
CA TRP A 397 -12.71 -37.29 -23.32
C TRP A 397 -12.28 -37.32 -24.82
N ILE A 398 -13.06 -36.64 -25.66
CA ILE A 398 -12.78 -36.54 -27.13
C ILE A 398 -11.83 -35.37 -27.45
N LYS A 399 -11.67 -34.37 -26.55
CA LYS A 399 -10.79 -33.20 -26.72
C LYS A 399 -9.40 -33.49 -26.17
#